data_0bffa2876412af623e7bdb85e9957fcd
#
_entry.id   0bffa2876412af623e7bdb85e9957fcd
#
_cell.length_a   1.000
_cell.length_b   1.000
_cell.length_c   1.000
_cell.angle_alpha   90.00
_cell.angle_beta   90.00
_cell.angle_gamma   90.00
#
_symmetry.space_group_name_H-M   'P 1'
#
loop_
_entity.id
_entity.type
_entity.pdbx_description
1 polymer ?
#
loop_
_entity_poly.entity_id
_entity_poly.type
_entity_poly.pdbx_seq_one_letter_code
_entity_poly.pdbx_strand_id
1 'polypeptide(L)'
;MNEQQLRRTFAWFRAKPARIWALRGVNAGCTCGTVAAFCGECAHLALRHDPALLRLGLTCGVPLAALSLVRAKLDRPRPYEVYGLEPLIPKDTRGKSFPSRHVFSICVIGTSLMYLTPGLGAALLMLGALLAMARVVSGVHYTSDVLVGAIVGVLSAVIGFGLVP
;
A
#
# COMPACT_ATOMS: atom_id res chain seq x y z
N MET A 1 -16.00 -7.83 2.75
CA MET A 1 -16.78 -7.27 3.88
C MET A 1 -18.09 -6.74 3.32
N ASN A 2 -19.24 -7.18 3.83
CA ASN A 2 -20.57 -6.70 3.43
C ASN A 2 -20.92 -5.39 4.18
N GLU A 3 -22.05 -4.75 3.80
CA GLU A 3 -22.47 -3.48 4.39
C GLU A 3 -22.64 -3.55 5.92
N GLN A 4 -23.32 -4.58 6.43
CA GLN A 4 -23.54 -4.74 7.88
C GLN A 4 -22.24 -4.89 8.65
N GLN A 5 -21.29 -5.65 8.11
CA GLN A 5 -19.95 -5.79 8.72
C GLN A 5 -19.23 -4.45 8.75
N LEU A 6 -19.28 -3.67 7.66
CA LEU A 6 -18.63 -2.36 7.58
C LEU A 6 -19.26 -1.38 8.58
N ARG A 7 -20.60 -1.32 8.66
CA ARG A 7 -21.31 -0.47 9.63
C ARG A 7 -20.97 -0.83 11.08
N ARG A 8 -20.90 -2.13 11.42
CA ARG A 8 -20.49 -2.60 12.76
C ARG A 8 -19.04 -2.20 13.07
N THR A 9 -18.14 -2.38 12.11
CA THR A 9 -16.72 -1.98 12.25
C THR A 9 -16.61 -0.48 12.49
N PHE A 10 -17.32 0.34 11.73
CA PHE A 10 -17.33 1.79 11.89
C PHE A 10 -17.90 2.23 13.24
N ALA A 11 -19.00 1.62 13.69
CA ALA A 11 -19.57 1.89 15.00
C ALA A 11 -18.58 1.57 16.13
N TRP A 12 -17.86 0.45 16.03
CA TRP A 12 -16.83 0.05 17.00
C TRP A 12 -15.66 1.05 17.05
N PHE A 13 -15.17 1.52 15.89
CA PHE A 13 -14.11 2.53 15.85
C PHE A 13 -14.59 3.88 16.39
N ARG A 14 -15.79 4.32 16.00
CA ARG A 14 -16.37 5.62 16.43
C ARG A 14 -16.74 5.67 17.90
N ALA A 15 -16.97 4.53 18.53
CA ALA A 15 -17.27 4.44 19.97
C ALA A 15 -16.14 4.99 20.86
N LYS A 16 -14.87 4.98 20.38
CA LYS A 16 -13.72 5.53 21.11
C LYS A 16 -12.80 6.28 20.16
N PRO A 17 -12.63 7.61 20.31
CA PRO A 17 -11.76 8.42 19.44
C PRO A 17 -10.33 7.89 19.34
N ALA A 18 -9.79 7.35 20.42
CA ALA A 18 -8.44 6.74 20.44
C ALA A 18 -8.26 5.64 19.40
N ARG A 19 -9.30 4.87 19.07
CA ARG A 19 -9.24 3.82 18.04
C ARG A 19 -9.07 4.40 16.64
N ILE A 20 -9.75 5.52 16.37
CA ILE A 20 -9.61 6.23 15.08
C ILE A 20 -8.21 6.83 14.97
N TRP A 21 -7.70 7.43 16.03
CA TRP A 21 -6.34 7.96 16.08
C TRP A 21 -5.30 6.85 15.86
N ALA A 22 -5.45 5.70 16.53
CA ALA A 22 -4.58 4.54 16.32
C ALA A 22 -4.61 4.04 14.86
N LEU A 23 -5.82 3.90 14.28
CA LEU A 23 -5.98 3.48 12.87
C LEU A 23 -5.30 4.46 11.90
N ARG A 24 -5.50 5.76 12.11
CA ARG A 24 -4.87 6.81 11.29
C ARG A 24 -3.36 6.84 11.49
N GLY A 25 -2.89 6.66 12.72
CA GLY A 25 -1.47 6.55 13.04
C GLY A 25 -0.79 5.37 12.36
N VAL A 26 -1.41 4.19 12.40
CA VAL A 26 -0.94 3.01 11.67
C VAL A 26 -0.86 3.28 10.17
N ASN A 27 -1.94 3.84 9.58
CA ASN A 27 -1.94 4.16 8.16
C ASN A 27 -0.84 5.17 7.76
N ALA A 28 -0.69 6.24 8.53
CA ALA A 28 0.34 7.25 8.29
C ALA A 28 1.74 6.69 8.53
N GLY A 29 1.96 6.01 9.64
CA GLY A 29 3.26 5.41 10.00
C GLY A 29 3.74 4.40 8.96
N CYS A 30 2.87 3.46 8.53
CA CYS A 30 3.21 2.52 7.47
C CYS A 30 3.53 3.23 6.15
N THR A 31 2.76 4.26 5.79
CA THR A 31 2.99 5.01 4.54
C THR A 31 4.30 5.81 4.60
N CYS A 32 4.51 6.58 5.66
CA CYS A 32 5.74 7.36 5.86
C CYS A 32 6.97 6.47 5.99
N GLY A 33 6.86 5.36 6.73
CA GLY A 33 7.93 4.38 6.86
C GLY A 33 8.32 3.75 5.52
N THR A 34 7.33 3.44 4.67
CA THR A 34 7.60 2.94 3.31
C THR A 34 8.37 3.94 2.47
N VAL A 35 7.95 5.22 2.50
CA VAL A 35 8.62 6.30 1.75
C VAL A 35 10.03 6.51 2.31
N ALA A 36 10.19 6.56 3.62
CA ALA A 36 11.49 6.74 4.27
C ALA A 36 12.46 5.61 3.94
N ALA A 37 11.99 4.36 3.98
CA ALA A 37 12.80 3.18 3.64
C ALA A 37 13.23 3.22 2.16
N PHE A 38 12.31 3.55 1.24
CA PHE A 38 12.63 3.68 -0.19
C PHE A 38 13.64 4.79 -0.45
N CYS A 39 13.43 5.98 0.11
CA CYS A 39 14.34 7.12 -0.07
C CYS A 39 15.72 6.85 0.59
N GLY A 40 15.72 6.22 1.76
CA GLY A 40 16.96 5.84 2.45
C GLY A 40 17.79 4.86 1.65
N GLU A 41 17.15 3.81 1.08
CA GLU A 41 17.84 2.84 0.24
C GLU A 41 18.34 3.48 -1.07
N CYS A 42 17.52 4.32 -1.71
CA CYS A 42 17.96 5.07 -2.88
C CYS A 42 19.18 5.95 -2.58
N ALA A 43 19.19 6.65 -1.45
CA ALA A 43 20.34 7.46 -1.03
C ALA A 43 21.58 6.60 -0.75
N HIS A 44 21.40 5.45 -0.09
CA HIS A 44 22.48 4.50 0.18
C HIS A 44 23.11 3.99 -1.12
N LEU A 45 22.31 3.55 -2.08
CA LEU A 45 22.77 3.06 -3.38
C LEU A 45 23.43 4.17 -4.21
N ALA A 46 22.87 5.39 -4.18
CA ALA A 46 23.43 6.56 -4.87
C ALA A 46 24.82 6.90 -4.36
N LEU A 47 25.03 6.93 -3.04
CA LEU A 47 26.33 7.22 -2.42
C LEU A 47 27.39 6.16 -2.76
N ARG A 48 26.96 4.93 -3.06
CA ARG A 48 27.85 3.83 -3.48
C ARG A 48 28.02 3.73 -4.98
N HIS A 49 27.35 4.59 -5.74
CA HIS A 49 27.29 4.48 -7.22
C HIS A 49 26.83 3.10 -7.70
N ASP A 50 25.93 2.46 -6.92
CA ASP A 50 25.46 1.10 -7.20
C ASP A 50 24.41 1.11 -8.33
N PRO A 51 24.60 0.31 -9.39
CA PRO A 51 23.64 0.22 -10.49
C PRO A 51 22.25 -0.28 -10.05
N ALA A 52 22.15 -0.95 -8.89
CA ALA A 52 20.88 -1.36 -8.31
C ALA A 52 19.92 -0.19 -8.03
N LEU A 53 20.42 1.06 -7.96
CA LEU A 53 19.58 2.25 -7.85
C LEU A 53 18.60 2.39 -9.02
N LEU A 54 19.11 2.28 -10.25
CA LEU A 54 18.27 2.36 -11.45
C LEU A 54 17.27 1.18 -11.48
N ARG A 55 17.72 -0.01 -11.14
CA ARG A 55 16.90 -1.22 -11.06
C ARG A 55 15.77 -1.04 -10.04
N LEU A 56 16.06 -0.56 -8.84
CA LEU A 56 15.06 -0.29 -7.80
C LEU A 56 14.04 0.76 -8.28
N GLY A 57 14.52 1.86 -8.87
CA GLY A 57 13.66 2.92 -9.41
C GLY A 57 12.71 2.43 -10.50
N LEU A 58 13.21 1.67 -11.47
CA LEU A 58 12.39 1.12 -12.56
C LEU A 58 11.42 0.04 -12.06
N THR A 59 11.87 -0.86 -11.20
CA THR A 59 11.04 -1.93 -10.63
C THR A 59 9.87 -1.39 -9.81
N CYS A 60 10.06 -0.29 -9.09
CA CYS A 60 8.98 0.33 -8.32
C CYS A 60 8.16 1.33 -9.16
N GLY A 61 8.81 2.15 -9.99
CA GLY A 61 8.18 3.27 -10.68
C GLY A 61 7.33 2.87 -11.87
N VAL A 62 7.83 2.01 -12.75
CA VAL A 62 7.10 1.61 -13.98
C VAL A 62 5.79 0.91 -13.65
N PRO A 63 5.75 -0.14 -12.78
CA PRO A 63 4.48 -0.77 -12.43
C PRO A 63 3.55 0.14 -11.64
N LEU A 64 4.07 1.08 -10.83
CA LEU A 64 3.26 2.08 -10.13
C LEU A 64 2.53 3.01 -11.10
N ALA A 65 3.23 3.45 -12.16
CA ALA A 65 2.64 4.27 -13.22
C ALA A 65 1.54 3.48 -13.96
N ALA A 66 1.85 2.25 -14.40
CA ALA A 66 0.89 1.37 -15.06
C ALA A 66 -0.35 1.10 -14.19
N LEU A 67 -0.14 0.76 -12.92
CA LEU A 67 -1.22 0.56 -11.95
C LEU A 67 -2.07 1.82 -11.77
N SER A 68 -1.46 3.00 -11.79
CA SER A 68 -2.17 4.28 -11.66
C SER A 68 -3.07 4.55 -12.88
N LEU A 69 -2.64 4.18 -14.10
CA LEU A 69 -3.44 4.26 -15.31
C LEU A 69 -4.63 3.28 -15.27
N VAL A 70 -4.39 2.03 -14.86
CA VAL A 70 -5.46 1.02 -14.68
C VAL A 70 -6.51 1.53 -13.69
N ARG A 71 -6.09 2.10 -12.58
CA ARG A 71 -6.99 2.69 -11.56
C ARG A 71 -7.82 3.84 -12.12
N ALA A 72 -7.22 4.69 -12.95
CA ALA A 72 -7.93 5.81 -13.57
C ALA A 72 -9.01 5.33 -14.56
N LYS A 73 -8.71 4.24 -15.30
CA LYS A 73 -9.66 3.66 -16.28
C LYS A 73 -10.80 2.89 -15.61
N LEU A 74 -10.51 2.11 -14.56
CA LEU A 74 -11.52 1.28 -13.90
C LEU A 74 -12.45 2.09 -12.98
N ASP A 75 -11.98 3.18 -12.44
CA ASP A 75 -12.67 4.13 -11.56
C ASP A 75 -13.66 3.49 -10.56
N ARG A 76 -13.27 2.34 -9.99
CA ARG A 76 -14.11 1.56 -9.09
C ARG A 76 -14.48 2.39 -7.85
N PRO A 77 -15.78 2.49 -7.48
CA PRO A 77 -16.19 3.17 -6.25
C PRO A 77 -15.66 2.45 -5.01
N ARG A 78 -15.48 3.20 -3.93
CA ARG A 78 -14.96 2.67 -2.66
C ARG A 78 -16.10 2.12 -1.80
N PRO A 79 -15.82 1.17 -0.85
CA PRO A 79 -16.84 0.64 0.04
C PRO A 79 -17.63 1.73 0.79
N TYR A 80 -16.95 2.74 1.35
CA TYR A 80 -17.61 3.82 2.08
C TYR A 80 -18.53 4.66 1.17
N GLU A 81 -18.17 4.85 -0.10
CA GLU A 81 -19.00 5.59 -1.08
C GLU A 81 -20.28 4.83 -1.42
N VAL A 82 -20.15 3.52 -1.70
CA VAL A 82 -21.27 2.64 -2.06
C VAL A 82 -22.32 2.57 -0.94
N TYR A 83 -21.85 2.56 0.32
CA TYR A 83 -22.74 2.42 1.48
C TYR A 83 -23.09 3.75 2.15
N GLY A 84 -22.73 4.90 1.55
CA GLY A 84 -23.04 6.23 2.08
C GLY A 84 -22.46 6.49 3.47
N LEU A 85 -21.24 6.01 3.72
CA LEU A 85 -20.54 6.17 5.01
C LEU A 85 -19.41 7.18 4.89
N GLU A 86 -19.10 7.89 5.96
CA GLU A 86 -17.88 8.68 6.05
C GLU A 86 -16.68 7.77 6.38
N PRO A 87 -15.58 7.79 5.60
CA PRO A 87 -14.43 6.92 5.84
C PRO A 87 -13.74 7.26 7.16
N LEU A 88 -13.20 6.23 7.85
CA LEU A 88 -12.45 6.41 9.11
C LEU A 88 -11.09 7.09 8.88
N ILE A 89 -10.51 6.91 7.70
CA ILE A 89 -9.32 7.61 7.22
C ILE A 89 -9.78 8.63 6.18
N PRO A 90 -9.56 9.94 6.38
CA PRO A 90 -9.96 10.98 5.44
C PRO A 90 -9.45 10.71 4.02
N LYS A 91 -10.29 11.04 3.03
CA LYS A 91 -9.97 10.82 1.62
C LYS A 91 -10.53 11.96 0.77
N ASP A 92 -9.64 12.64 0.03
CA ASP A 92 -10.01 13.81 -0.79
C ASP A 92 -10.48 13.41 -2.20
N THR A 93 -10.26 12.14 -2.59
CA THR A 93 -10.60 11.63 -3.93
C THR A 93 -11.64 10.54 -3.87
N ARG A 94 -12.67 10.66 -4.71
CA ARG A 94 -13.68 9.62 -4.92
C ARG A 94 -13.21 8.59 -5.94
N GLY A 95 -13.86 7.43 -5.94
CA GLY A 95 -13.56 6.35 -6.87
C GLY A 95 -12.15 5.80 -6.75
N LYS A 96 -11.68 5.20 -7.84
CA LYS A 96 -10.31 4.67 -8.02
C LYS A 96 -9.88 3.74 -6.86
N SER A 97 -10.81 2.84 -6.43
CA SER A 97 -10.53 1.91 -5.34
C SER A 97 -9.52 0.84 -5.74
N PHE A 98 -9.66 0.28 -6.92
CA PHE A 98 -8.93 -0.93 -7.37
C PHE A 98 -7.80 -0.62 -8.36
N PRO A 99 -6.63 -1.26 -8.20
CA PRO A 99 -6.10 -1.93 -7.01
C PRO A 99 -5.58 -0.91 -5.97
N SER A 100 -5.23 -1.37 -4.75
CA SER A 100 -4.71 -0.49 -3.69
C SER A 100 -3.27 -0.06 -3.95
N ARG A 101 -3.03 1.23 -4.23
CA ARG A 101 -1.67 1.77 -4.44
C ARG A 101 -0.77 1.67 -3.20
N HIS A 102 -1.31 1.93 -2.01
CA HIS A 102 -0.52 1.89 -0.77
C HIS A 102 0.00 0.48 -0.50
N VAL A 103 -0.88 -0.52 -0.66
CA VAL A 103 -0.49 -1.92 -0.46
C VAL A 103 0.46 -2.38 -1.59
N PHE A 104 0.19 -2.01 -2.83
CA PHE A 104 1.12 -2.23 -3.93
C PHE A 104 2.51 -1.65 -3.61
N SER A 105 2.59 -0.36 -3.22
CA SER A 105 3.87 0.31 -2.98
C SER A 105 4.68 -0.35 -1.86
N ILE A 106 4.05 -0.65 -0.72
CA ILE A 106 4.78 -1.30 0.37
C ILE A 106 5.22 -2.73 0.00
N CYS A 107 4.44 -3.46 -0.81
CA CYS A 107 4.79 -4.80 -1.26
C CYS A 107 5.90 -4.79 -2.31
N VAL A 108 5.84 -3.90 -3.32
CA VAL A 108 6.91 -3.83 -4.34
C VAL A 108 8.22 -3.36 -3.73
N ILE A 109 8.20 -2.34 -2.88
CA ILE A 109 9.39 -1.84 -2.19
C ILE A 109 9.92 -2.88 -1.22
N GLY A 110 9.07 -3.44 -0.33
CA GLY A 110 9.48 -4.44 0.64
C GLY A 110 10.08 -5.68 -0.01
N THR A 111 9.47 -6.19 -1.09
CA THR A 111 10.01 -7.35 -1.82
C THR A 111 11.31 -7.00 -2.56
N SER A 112 11.44 -5.80 -3.14
CA SER A 112 12.71 -5.35 -3.73
C SER A 112 13.82 -5.27 -2.70
N LEU A 113 13.51 -4.75 -1.50
CA LEU A 113 14.48 -4.68 -0.40
C LEU A 113 14.84 -6.05 0.19
N MET A 114 14.02 -7.10 -0.01
CA MET A 114 14.46 -8.47 0.33
C MET A 114 15.72 -8.90 -0.43
N TYR A 115 15.95 -8.37 -1.63
CA TYR A 115 17.15 -8.64 -2.44
C TYR A 115 18.34 -7.72 -2.06
N LEU A 116 18.09 -6.54 -1.53
CA LEU A 116 19.10 -5.52 -1.22
C LEU A 116 19.45 -5.48 0.28
N THR A 117 18.44 -5.37 1.12
CA THR A 117 18.54 -5.20 2.58
C THR A 117 17.44 -6.07 3.24
N PRO A 118 17.64 -7.43 3.35
CA PRO A 118 16.58 -8.38 3.68
C PRO A 118 15.82 -8.07 4.98
N GLY A 119 16.51 -7.60 6.01
CA GLY A 119 15.86 -7.24 7.28
C GLY A 119 14.85 -6.10 7.14
N LEU A 120 15.20 -5.07 6.37
CA LEU A 120 14.31 -3.93 6.09
C LEU A 120 13.14 -4.37 5.20
N GLY A 121 13.41 -5.20 4.19
CA GLY A 121 12.39 -5.77 3.32
C GLY A 121 11.35 -6.55 4.10
N ALA A 122 11.78 -7.46 4.99
CA ALA A 122 10.90 -8.25 5.84
C ALA A 122 10.03 -7.36 6.76
N ALA A 123 10.64 -6.36 7.40
CA ALA A 123 9.92 -5.41 8.24
C ALA A 123 8.82 -4.67 7.46
N LEU A 124 9.12 -4.20 6.24
CA LEU A 124 8.13 -3.54 5.39
C LEU A 124 7.00 -4.47 4.98
N LEU A 125 7.27 -5.73 4.66
CA LEU A 125 6.22 -6.70 4.31
C LEU A 125 5.28 -6.99 5.49
N MET A 126 5.81 -7.07 6.71
CA MET A 126 4.98 -7.18 7.93
C MET A 126 4.12 -5.92 8.12
N LEU A 127 4.69 -4.73 7.97
CA LEU A 127 3.92 -3.47 8.00
C LEU A 127 2.91 -3.40 6.86
N GLY A 128 3.20 -4.01 5.72
CA GLY A 128 2.30 -4.13 4.57
C GLY A 128 1.02 -4.89 4.90
N ALA A 129 1.12 -6.00 5.64
CA ALA A 129 -0.05 -6.73 6.12
C ALA A 129 -0.91 -5.88 7.08
N LEU A 130 -0.26 -5.15 7.99
CA LEU A 130 -0.96 -4.24 8.90
C LEU A 130 -1.63 -3.09 8.15
N LEU A 131 -0.93 -2.50 7.17
CA LEU A 131 -1.49 -1.47 6.30
C LEU A 131 -2.68 -1.98 5.50
N ALA A 132 -2.60 -3.19 4.92
CA ALA A 132 -3.70 -3.80 4.17
C ALA A 132 -4.96 -3.94 5.05
N MET A 133 -4.82 -4.43 6.29
CA MET A 133 -5.91 -4.49 7.26
C MET A 133 -6.49 -3.09 7.55
N ALA A 134 -5.65 -2.10 7.82
CA ALA A 134 -6.08 -0.72 8.08
C ALA A 134 -6.88 -0.14 6.90
N ARG A 135 -6.48 -0.44 5.64
CA ARG A 135 -7.19 0.02 4.44
C ARG A 135 -8.56 -0.61 4.26
N VAL A 136 -8.71 -1.87 4.64
CA VAL A 136 -10.01 -2.58 4.55
C VAL A 136 -10.96 -2.13 5.66
N VAL A 137 -10.49 -2.10 6.92
CA VAL A 137 -11.36 -1.75 8.06
C VAL A 137 -11.79 -0.28 8.03
N SER A 138 -10.99 0.60 7.42
CA SER A 138 -11.34 2.00 7.22
C SER A 138 -12.36 2.24 6.10
N GLY A 139 -12.76 1.20 5.36
CA GLY A 139 -13.74 1.28 4.27
C GLY A 139 -13.22 1.92 2.99
N VAL A 140 -11.92 2.24 2.90
CA VAL A 140 -11.36 2.90 1.70
C VAL A 140 -10.98 1.92 0.59
N HIS A 141 -10.87 0.62 0.90
CA HIS A 141 -10.60 -0.44 -0.07
C HIS A 141 -11.39 -1.72 0.25
N TYR A 142 -11.76 -2.47 -0.79
CA TYR A 142 -12.21 -3.85 -0.65
C TYR A 142 -11.02 -4.78 -0.36
N THR A 143 -11.29 -5.96 0.20
CA THR A 143 -10.26 -7.00 0.39
C THR A 143 -9.59 -7.38 -0.94
N SER A 144 -10.36 -7.46 -2.03
CA SER A 144 -9.82 -7.71 -3.38
C SER A 144 -8.82 -6.66 -3.84
N ASP A 145 -9.05 -5.37 -3.49
CA ASP A 145 -8.16 -4.27 -3.90
C ASP A 145 -6.79 -4.39 -3.26
N VAL A 146 -6.75 -4.76 -1.99
CA VAL A 146 -5.49 -4.93 -1.25
C VAL A 146 -4.77 -6.22 -1.64
N LEU A 147 -5.49 -7.32 -1.86
CA LEU A 147 -4.89 -8.59 -2.30
C LEU A 147 -4.25 -8.44 -3.68
N VAL A 148 -4.98 -7.88 -4.65
CA VAL A 148 -4.42 -7.65 -6.00
C VAL A 148 -3.27 -6.65 -5.94
N GLY A 149 -3.38 -5.59 -5.15
CA GLY A 149 -2.27 -4.65 -4.94
C GLY A 149 -1.02 -5.34 -4.40
N ALA A 150 -1.17 -6.24 -3.41
CA ALA A 150 -0.06 -7.01 -2.84
C ALA A 150 0.56 -7.96 -3.88
N ILE A 151 -0.27 -8.77 -4.56
CA ILE A 151 0.20 -9.73 -5.57
C ILE A 151 0.97 -9.02 -6.68
N VAL A 152 0.39 -7.96 -7.25
CA VAL A 152 1.05 -7.20 -8.33
C VAL A 152 2.36 -6.58 -7.83
N GLY A 153 2.38 -6.06 -6.59
CA GLY A 153 3.58 -5.49 -6.00
C GLY A 153 4.71 -6.51 -5.84
N VAL A 154 4.39 -7.68 -5.26
CA VAL A 154 5.36 -8.79 -5.11
C VAL A 154 5.87 -9.28 -6.46
N LEU A 155 4.96 -9.56 -7.41
CA LEU A 155 5.35 -10.04 -8.75
C LEU A 155 6.22 -9.02 -9.49
N SER A 156 5.92 -7.73 -9.39
CA SER A 156 6.76 -6.69 -10.00
C SER A 156 8.19 -6.71 -9.47
N ALA A 157 8.36 -6.88 -8.15
CA ALA A 157 9.68 -6.96 -7.54
C ALA A 157 10.42 -8.26 -7.90
N VAL A 158 9.72 -9.40 -7.90
CA VAL A 158 10.29 -10.69 -8.29
C VAL A 158 10.77 -10.65 -9.77
N ILE A 159 9.97 -10.07 -10.66
CA ILE A 159 10.37 -9.88 -12.07
C ILE A 159 11.59 -8.95 -12.15
N GLY A 160 11.54 -7.79 -11.49
CA GLY A 160 12.60 -6.78 -11.57
C GLY A 160 13.93 -7.23 -10.93
N PHE A 161 13.91 -8.00 -9.86
CA PHE A 161 15.12 -8.42 -9.12
C PHE A 161 15.44 -9.90 -9.23
N GLY A 162 14.44 -10.76 -9.45
CA GLY A 162 14.66 -12.20 -9.48
C GLY A 162 14.89 -12.77 -10.88
N LEU A 163 14.28 -12.18 -11.92
CA LEU A 163 14.33 -12.70 -13.28
C LEU A 163 15.19 -11.87 -14.24
N VAL A 164 15.43 -10.60 -13.93
CA VAL A 164 16.32 -9.74 -14.73
C VAL A 164 17.71 -9.79 -14.08
N PRO A 165 18.76 -10.25 -14.77
CA PRO A 165 20.14 -10.33 -14.25
C PRO A 165 20.75 -8.96 -13.96
#